data_cfbe77e6ea1a92aba88d5c8e2816e6d8
#
_entry.id   cfbe77e6ea1a92aba88d5c8e2816e6d8
#
_cell.length_a   1.000
_cell.length_b   1.000
_cell.length_c   1.000
_cell.angle_alpha   90.00
_cell.angle_beta   90.00
_cell.angle_gamma   90.00
#
_symmetry.space_group_name_H-M   'P 1'
#
loop_
_entity.id
_entity.type
_entity.pdbx_description
1 polymer ?
#
loop_
_entity_poly.entity_id
_entity_poly.type
_entity_poly.pdbx_seq_one_letter_code
_entity_poly.pdbx_strand_id
1 'polypeptide(L)'
;MGEFDQDSGFPPPLSAVGRINQLENGNSLVTMSSATGRYNQFQRTMLQWSSLHPYNAVHVVHIGRAIDPGRFGNHLNHVLTLSGLGNLSIDSKGGFFRFHGGNPDCIPKIIDVGDDPIAALYHEMARQLNEVFHFDRPFTPFRFFLLSTGEESFVGISYFHAVADAESITRLLLEIVRASFDEVPQPIRDETLRPSGEGRLPTEGPLAAVRRSWSALARIRAMRSSFRPPRCKITDFRNEFSGLSLNREETAALLATAREWGLTINDLCLAALLLALAPVTPDRFLKRRPRLSVGCVVNLRNDLAPKTRNYFGLFLGSFAVSHKVEGEISLRELADSVRAQTLAIKKRKLYLAAPLEFMISRFIFGRISREKQCNFYRKSYPLWGSITNLKMDGLCNNLEVAPIRDYYRAVSAGPAMPLVIAVTGVEGHLNFGASYRPTTLPATEVEGIMDRFIGQLKRAGGKA
;
A
#
# COMPACT_ATOMS: atom_id res chain seq x y z
N MET A 1 -27.41 47.71 -3.55
CA MET A 1 -27.70 47.52 -5.00
C MET A 1 -26.38 47.19 -5.66
N GLY A 2 -26.20 45.96 -6.11
CA GLY A 2 -24.98 45.44 -6.75
C GLY A 2 -25.06 43.91 -6.68
N GLU A 3 -25.70 43.35 -7.71
CA GLU A 3 -25.85 41.89 -7.87
C GLU A 3 -24.47 41.27 -8.12
N PHE A 4 -24.17 40.20 -7.36
CA PHE A 4 -23.07 39.29 -7.66
C PHE A 4 -23.64 38.09 -8.42
N ASP A 5 -23.23 38.01 -9.66
CA ASP A 5 -23.46 36.96 -10.61
C ASP A 5 -22.92 35.62 -10.10
N GLN A 6 -23.81 34.64 -9.89
CA GLN A 6 -23.48 33.25 -9.58
C GLN A 6 -23.64 32.45 -10.87
N ASP A 7 -22.55 32.24 -11.57
CA ASP A 7 -22.51 31.22 -12.61
C ASP A 7 -21.26 30.34 -12.45
N SER A 8 -21.33 29.39 -11.48
CA SER A 8 -20.43 28.27 -11.38
C SER A 8 -21.11 27.04 -12.01
N GLY A 9 -20.98 26.93 -13.31
CA GLY A 9 -21.57 25.86 -14.11
C GLY A 9 -20.98 24.47 -13.83
N PHE A 10 -21.50 23.81 -12.81
CA PHE A 10 -21.41 22.35 -12.70
C PHE A 10 -22.84 21.79 -12.75
N PRO A 11 -23.12 20.87 -13.69
CA PRO A 11 -24.42 20.23 -13.75
C PRO A 11 -24.64 19.33 -12.51
N PRO A 12 -25.91 19.09 -12.11
CA PRO A 12 -26.26 18.21 -11.00
C PRO A 12 -25.82 16.78 -11.26
N PRO A 13 -25.70 15.91 -10.24
CA PRO A 13 -25.22 14.55 -10.39
C PRO A 13 -26.22 13.72 -11.22
N LEU A 14 -25.90 13.50 -12.47
CA LEU A 14 -26.60 12.58 -13.34
C LEU A 14 -26.41 11.15 -12.84
N SER A 15 -27.54 10.48 -12.60
CA SER A 15 -27.64 9.04 -12.45
C SER A 15 -27.11 8.40 -13.74
N ALA A 16 -25.89 7.81 -13.68
CA ALA A 16 -25.24 7.22 -14.82
C ALA A 16 -25.86 5.84 -15.13
N VAL A 17 -26.84 5.84 -16.00
CA VAL A 17 -27.17 4.66 -16.80
C VAL A 17 -26.88 5.02 -18.25
N GLY A 18 -25.63 4.80 -18.66
CA GLY A 18 -25.23 4.87 -20.05
C GLY A 18 -25.79 3.67 -20.80
N ARG A 19 -26.79 3.90 -21.69
CA ARG A 19 -27.27 2.89 -22.63
C ARG A 19 -26.16 2.56 -23.62
N ILE A 20 -25.90 1.28 -23.80
CA ILE A 20 -25.11 0.71 -24.89
C ILE A 20 -25.90 0.91 -26.17
N ASN A 21 -25.45 1.78 -27.05
CA ASN A 21 -25.92 1.79 -28.45
C ASN A 21 -25.12 0.72 -29.18
N GLN A 22 -25.78 -0.39 -29.51
CA GLN A 22 -25.31 -1.32 -30.52
C GLN A 22 -25.44 -0.62 -31.88
N LEU A 23 -24.32 -0.36 -32.52
CA LEU A 23 -24.22 -0.11 -33.94
C LEU A 23 -23.40 -1.24 -34.56
N GLU A 24 -24.03 -1.95 -35.47
CA GLU A 24 -23.41 -2.93 -36.35
C GLU A 24 -22.38 -2.23 -37.26
N ASN A 25 -21.17 -2.70 -37.22
CA ASN A 25 -20.15 -2.89 -38.28
C ASN A 25 -18.75 -2.72 -37.75
N GLY A 26 -17.95 -3.75 -37.94
CA GLY A 26 -16.55 -3.99 -37.61
C GLY A 26 -15.65 -2.79 -37.46
N ASN A 27 -15.28 -2.47 -36.27
CA ASN A 27 -14.26 -1.65 -35.63
C ASN A 27 -14.84 -0.65 -34.61
N SER A 28 -15.58 -1.13 -33.63
CA SER A 28 -15.96 -0.26 -32.51
C SER A 28 -14.82 -0.24 -31.51
N LEU A 29 -13.99 0.79 -31.54
CA LEU A 29 -13.24 1.28 -30.40
C LEU A 29 -14.25 1.53 -29.26
N VAL A 30 -14.33 0.62 -28.30
CA VAL A 30 -15.10 0.82 -27.07
C VAL A 30 -14.43 1.96 -26.31
N THR A 31 -14.88 3.19 -26.56
CA THR A 31 -14.48 4.35 -25.77
C THR A 31 -15.12 4.22 -24.40
N MET A 32 -14.36 3.70 -23.43
CA MET A 32 -14.80 3.63 -22.05
C MET A 32 -15.10 5.04 -21.52
N SER A 33 -16.29 5.21 -20.97
CA SER A 33 -16.75 6.46 -20.41
C SER A 33 -15.90 6.89 -19.19
N SER A 34 -15.73 8.19 -18.98
CA SER A 34 -15.00 8.73 -17.83
C SER A 34 -15.62 8.26 -16.52
N ALA A 35 -14.79 7.75 -15.58
CA ALA A 35 -15.22 7.32 -14.27
C ALA A 35 -14.90 8.38 -13.22
N THR A 36 -15.90 8.85 -12.47
CA THR A 36 -15.74 9.83 -11.40
C THR A 36 -16.03 9.18 -10.04
N GLY A 37 -15.16 9.41 -9.07
CA GLY A 37 -15.31 8.89 -7.72
C GLY A 37 -15.00 9.91 -6.63
N ARG A 38 -15.43 9.60 -5.40
CA ARG A 38 -15.05 10.35 -4.20
C ARG A 38 -13.93 9.64 -3.47
N TYR A 39 -12.95 10.42 -3.02
CA TYR A 39 -11.91 9.90 -2.14
C TYR A 39 -12.47 9.52 -0.76
N ASN A 40 -12.11 8.34 -0.28
CA ASN A 40 -12.33 7.97 1.11
C ASN A 40 -11.36 8.73 2.04
N GLN A 41 -11.53 8.63 3.37
CA GLN A 41 -10.71 9.39 4.32
C GLN A 41 -9.22 9.01 4.29
N PHE A 42 -8.90 7.75 3.98
CA PHE A 42 -7.52 7.31 3.86
C PHE A 42 -6.85 7.93 2.62
N GLN A 43 -7.53 7.87 1.47
CA GLN A 43 -7.05 8.50 0.23
C GLN A 43 -6.84 10.01 0.42
N ARG A 44 -7.78 10.71 1.06
CA ARG A 44 -7.63 12.15 1.39
C ARG A 44 -6.43 12.42 2.29
N THR A 45 -6.11 11.50 3.19
CA THR A 45 -4.92 11.61 4.06
C THR A 45 -3.64 11.40 3.25
N MET A 46 -3.62 10.43 2.34
CA MET A 46 -2.48 10.21 1.43
C MET A 46 -2.23 11.42 0.51
N LEU A 47 -3.30 12.04 -0.02
CA LEU A 47 -3.19 13.30 -0.77
C LEU A 47 -2.55 14.41 0.06
N GLN A 48 -2.92 14.52 1.33
CA GLN A 48 -2.31 15.49 2.23
C GLN A 48 -0.83 15.16 2.53
N TRP A 49 -0.48 13.88 2.69
CA TRP A 49 0.91 13.46 2.87
C TRP A 49 1.76 13.73 1.62
N SER A 50 1.18 13.56 0.43
CA SER A 50 1.86 13.84 -0.84
C SER A 50 2.29 15.31 -1.00
N SER A 51 1.71 16.23 -0.23
CA SER A 51 2.18 17.63 -0.18
C SER A 51 3.53 17.80 0.52
N LEU A 52 3.94 16.83 1.32
CA LEU A 52 5.25 16.82 2.01
C LEU A 52 6.31 16.11 1.20
N HIS A 53 5.96 14.96 0.64
CA HIS A 53 6.83 14.09 -0.13
C HIS A 53 5.97 13.16 -1.00
N PRO A 54 6.46 12.68 -2.18
CA PRO A 54 5.76 11.69 -2.97
C PRO A 54 5.32 10.47 -2.13
N TYR A 55 4.04 10.14 -2.22
CA TYR A 55 3.47 8.99 -1.52
C TYR A 55 3.10 7.91 -2.53
N ASN A 56 4.13 7.24 -3.00
CA ASN A 56 4.06 6.23 -4.06
C ASN A 56 4.16 4.82 -3.47
N ALA A 57 3.74 3.85 -4.26
CA ALA A 57 4.08 2.47 -4.05
C ALA A 57 4.57 1.85 -5.35
N VAL A 58 5.37 0.79 -5.24
CA VAL A 58 6.00 0.10 -6.36
C VAL A 58 5.73 -1.39 -6.21
N HIS A 59 5.28 -2.02 -7.27
CA HIS A 59 5.13 -3.45 -7.39
C HIS A 59 5.95 -3.96 -8.58
N VAL A 60 6.57 -5.11 -8.43
CA VAL A 60 7.33 -5.76 -9.49
C VAL A 60 7.02 -7.24 -9.49
N VAL A 61 6.63 -7.78 -10.61
CA VAL A 61 6.54 -9.21 -10.84
C VAL A 61 7.78 -9.68 -11.60
N HIS A 62 8.45 -10.69 -11.08
CA HIS A 62 9.53 -11.40 -11.74
C HIS A 62 8.97 -12.64 -12.40
N ILE A 63 9.14 -12.76 -13.69
CA ILE A 63 8.65 -13.88 -14.50
C ILE A 63 9.79 -14.59 -15.22
N GLY A 64 9.71 -15.92 -15.28
CA GLY A 64 10.69 -16.78 -15.95
C GLY A 64 10.50 -16.81 -17.47
N ARG A 65 10.25 -15.66 -18.09
CA ARG A 65 10.12 -15.50 -19.54
C ARG A 65 10.46 -14.07 -19.94
N ALA A 66 11.15 -13.90 -21.07
CA ALA A 66 11.48 -12.59 -21.60
C ALA A 66 10.26 -11.92 -22.26
N ILE A 67 10.07 -10.63 -21.98
CA ILE A 67 9.12 -9.77 -22.67
C ILE A 67 9.87 -8.94 -23.70
N ASP A 68 9.29 -8.80 -24.90
CA ASP A 68 9.79 -7.92 -25.93
C ASP A 68 9.64 -6.44 -25.53
N PRO A 69 10.75 -5.71 -25.26
CA PRO A 69 10.67 -4.31 -24.87
C PRO A 69 10.02 -3.40 -25.92
N GLY A 70 10.17 -3.76 -27.22
CA GLY A 70 9.61 -2.97 -28.34
C GLY A 70 8.09 -3.03 -28.39
N ARG A 71 7.48 -4.12 -27.93
CA ARG A 71 6.01 -4.30 -27.93
C ARG A 71 5.38 -3.99 -26.57
N PHE A 72 6.14 -3.99 -25.49
CA PHE A 72 5.65 -3.86 -24.12
C PHE A 72 4.79 -2.60 -23.91
N GLY A 73 5.23 -1.45 -24.45
CA GLY A 73 4.47 -0.18 -24.37
C GLY A 73 3.08 -0.27 -24.98
N ASN A 74 2.94 -0.95 -26.12
CA ASN A 74 1.65 -1.13 -26.79
C ASN A 74 0.70 -2.01 -25.97
N HIS A 75 1.20 -3.13 -25.41
CA HIS A 75 0.40 -4.03 -24.60
C HIS A 75 -0.10 -3.37 -23.33
N LEU A 76 0.77 -2.63 -22.61
CA LEU A 76 0.38 -1.93 -21.39
C LEU A 76 -0.67 -0.85 -21.67
N ASN A 77 -0.49 -0.04 -22.73
CA ASN A 77 -1.44 1.00 -23.10
C ASN A 77 -2.79 0.40 -23.51
N HIS A 78 -2.79 -0.74 -24.20
CA HIS A 78 -4.00 -1.48 -24.52
C HIS A 78 -4.77 -1.89 -23.24
N VAL A 79 -4.10 -2.50 -22.27
CA VAL A 79 -4.72 -2.93 -21.00
C VAL A 79 -5.27 -1.73 -20.22
N LEU A 80 -4.53 -0.63 -20.13
CA LEU A 80 -4.99 0.58 -19.45
C LEU A 80 -6.20 1.21 -20.13
N THR A 81 -6.23 1.23 -21.46
CA THR A 81 -7.35 1.74 -22.27
C THR A 81 -8.60 0.88 -22.05
N LEU A 82 -8.47 -0.44 -22.15
CA LEU A 82 -9.57 -1.39 -21.90
C LEU A 82 -10.12 -1.26 -20.47
N SER A 83 -9.25 -0.97 -19.51
CA SER A 83 -9.62 -0.83 -18.10
C SER A 83 -10.12 0.58 -17.74
N GLY A 84 -10.15 1.53 -18.68
CA GLY A 84 -10.52 2.91 -18.41
C GLY A 84 -9.57 3.65 -17.47
N LEU A 85 -8.34 3.13 -17.26
CA LEU A 85 -7.32 3.64 -16.34
C LEU A 85 -6.35 4.62 -17.03
N GLY A 86 -6.86 5.48 -17.89
CA GLY A 86 -6.08 6.52 -18.56
C GLY A 86 -5.70 7.68 -17.64
N ASN A 87 -5.77 8.90 -18.17
CA ASN A 87 -5.42 10.09 -17.41
C ASN A 87 -6.39 10.35 -16.25
N LEU A 88 -5.82 10.77 -15.12
CA LEU A 88 -6.52 11.07 -13.86
C LEU A 88 -6.50 12.57 -13.59
N SER A 89 -7.66 13.14 -13.26
CA SER A 89 -7.77 14.47 -12.65
C SER A 89 -8.14 14.36 -11.19
N ILE A 90 -7.55 15.20 -10.34
CA ILE A 90 -7.79 15.25 -8.91
C ILE A 90 -8.36 16.62 -8.53
N ASP A 91 -9.57 16.65 -7.99
CA ASP A 91 -10.06 17.80 -7.24
C ASP A 91 -9.78 17.57 -5.74
N SER A 92 -8.66 18.10 -5.28
CA SER A 92 -8.25 17.94 -3.88
C SER A 92 -9.16 18.70 -2.90
N LYS A 93 -9.80 19.78 -3.34
CA LYS A 93 -10.74 20.60 -2.53
C LYS A 93 -12.09 19.91 -2.40
N GLY A 94 -12.69 19.49 -3.53
CA GLY A 94 -13.96 18.77 -3.55
C GLY A 94 -13.85 17.32 -3.10
N GLY A 95 -12.64 16.73 -3.12
CA GLY A 95 -12.39 15.35 -2.73
C GLY A 95 -12.91 14.35 -3.75
N PHE A 96 -12.84 14.71 -5.02
CA PHE A 96 -13.22 13.88 -6.14
C PHE A 96 -12.01 13.56 -7.01
N PHE A 97 -12.11 12.49 -7.74
CA PHE A 97 -11.20 12.14 -8.83
C PHE A 97 -12.00 11.74 -10.07
N ARG A 98 -11.37 11.87 -11.22
CA ARG A 98 -11.95 11.44 -12.51
C ARG A 98 -10.88 10.80 -13.37
N PHE A 99 -11.11 9.54 -13.75
CA PHE A 99 -10.40 8.92 -14.86
C PHE A 99 -11.07 9.34 -16.17
N HIS A 100 -10.29 9.81 -17.13
CA HIS A 100 -10.81 10.34 -18.40
C HIS A 100 -11.00 9.26 -19.47
N GLY A 101 -10.49 8.04 -19.23
CA GLY A 101 -10.45 7.00 -20.26
C GLY A 101 -9.47 7.34 -21.39
N GLY A 102 -9.59 6.62 -22.51
CA GLY A 102 -8.72 6.77 -23.67
C GLY A 102 -7.31 6.19 -23.48
N ASN A 103 -6.46 6.34 -24.51
CA ASN A 103 -5.07 5.90 -24.45
C ASN A 103 -4.25 6.82 -23.53
N PRO A 104 -3.62 6.30 -22.47
CA PRO A 104 -2.80 7.11 -21.57
C PRO A 104 -1.44 7.48 -22.16
N ASP A 105 -1.02 6.87 -23.27
CA ASP A 105 0.27 7.07 -23.94
C ASP A 105 1.46 6.90 -22.97
N CYS A 106 1.40 5.83 -22.17
CA CYS A 106 2.46 5.48 -21.24
C CYS A 106 3.67 4.93 -21.97
N ILE A 107 4.83 5.52 -21.74
CA ILE A 107 6.12 5.02 -22.24
C ILE A 107 6.83 4.32 -21.08
N PRO A 108 7.01 2.99 -21.12
CA PRO A 108 7.73 2.28 -20.09
C PRO A 108 9.23 2.59 -20.14
N LYS A 109 9.86 2.72 -18.98
CA LYS A 109 11.32 2.81 -18.90
C LYS A 109 11.93 1.42 -19.06
N ILE A 110 12.74 1.22 -20.07
CA ILE A 110 13.55 0.01 -20.21
C ILE A 110 14.87 0.23 -19.47
N ILE A 111 15.24 -0.72 -18.61
CA ILE A 111 16.40 -0.61 -17.71
C ILE A 111 17.38 -1.70 -18.06
N ASP A 112 18.62 -1.31 -18.26
CA ASP A 112 19.74 -2.24 -18.36
C ASP A 112 20.05 -2.83 -16.97
N VAL A 113 20.11 -4.14 -16.89
CA VAL A 113 20.26 -4.86 -15.61
C VAL A 113 21.73 -5.00 -15.18
N GLY A 114 22.71 -4.81 -16.08
CA GLY A 114 24.11 -5.06 -15.78
C GLY A 114 24.36 -6.49 -15.28
N ASP A 115 25.34 -6.62 -14.38
CA ASP A 115 25.73 -7.93 -13.80
C ASP A 115 24.85 -8.35 -12.60
N ASP A 116 24.12 -7.41 -11.98
CA ASP A 116 23.26 -7.67 -10.81
C ASP A 116 21.85 -7.12 -11.03
N PRO A 117 20.94 -7.94 -11.58
CA PRO A 117 19.54 -7.55 -11.81
C PRO A 117 18.80 -7.13 -10.54
N ILE A 118 19.11 -7.73 -9.39
CA ILE A 118 18.42 -7.45 -8.13
C ILE A 118 18.86 -6.09 -7.56
N ALA A 119 20.16 -5.78 -7.64
CA ALA A 119 20.63 -4.44 -7.25
C ALA A 119 20.04 -3.35 -8.15
N ALA A 120 20.01 -3.56 -9.47
CA ALA A 120 19.37 -2.65 -10.42
C ALA A 120 17.86 -2.47 -10.11
N LEU A 121 17.16 -3.56 -9.81
CA LEU A 121 15.75 -3.55 -9.40
C LEU A 121 15.54 -2.72 -8.14
N TYR A 122 16.30 -2.95 -7.07
CA TYR A 122 16.16 -2.25 -5.80
C TYR A 122 16.47 -0.75 -5.93
N HIS A 123 17.48 -0.41 -6.74
CA HIS A 123 17.79 0.97 -7.07
C HIS A 123 16.60 1.66 -7.78
N GLU A 124 16.03 1.02 -8.80
CA GLU A 124 14.87 1.57 -9.50
C GLU A 124 13.65 1.68 -8.60
N MET A 125 13.37 0.69 -7.75
CA MET A 125 12.27 0.75 -6.79
C MET A 125 12.43 1.94 -5.82
N ALA A 126 13.64 2.16 -5.28
CA ALA A 126 13.94 3.32 -4.44
C ALA A 126 13.75 4.65 -5.19
N ARG A 127 14.20 4.73 -6.46
CA ARG A 127 14.00 5.91 -7.32
C ARG A 127 12.51 6.20 -7.52
N GLN A 128 11.71 5.18 -7.83
CA GLN A 128 10.27 5.32 -8.07
C GLN A 128 9.49 5.75 -6.83
N LEU A 129 9.90 5.38 -5.62
CA LEU A 129 9.28 5.85 -4.39
C LEU A 129 9.41 7.37 -4.22
N ASN A 130 10.45 7.99 -4.79
CA ASN A 130 10.78 9.41 -4.63
C ASN A 130 10.36 10.27 -5.84
N GLU A 131 9.94 9.67 -6.92
CA GLU A 131 9.54 10.36 -8.15
C GLU A 131 8.19 11.05 -7.97
N VAL A 132 8.10 12.33 -8.31
CA VAL A 132 6.88 13.13 -8.12
C VAL A 132 5.83 12.81 -9.20
N PHE A 133 4.58 12.62 -8.79
CA PHE A 133 3.42 12.73 -9.68
C PHE A 133 2.88 14.15 -9.61
N HIS A 134 2.81 14.83 -10.76
CA HIS A 134 2.27 16.18 -10.87
C HIS A 134 0.77 16.10 -11.17
N PHE A 135 -0.06 16.50 -10.22
CA PHE A 135 -1.52 16.39 -10.28
C PHE A 135 -2.25 17.75 -10.33
N ASP A 136 -1.55 18.80 -10.73
CA ASP A 136 -2.09 20.14 -11.04
C ASP A 136 -2.88 20.18 -12.36
N ARG A 137 -2.70 19.17 -13.19
CA ARG A 137 -3.38 18.92 -14.47
C ARG A 137 -3.68 17.43 -14.59
N PRO A 138 -4.48 16.99 -15.60
CA PRO A 138 -4.65 15.57 -15.87
C PRO A 138 -3.30 14.86 -16.05
N PHE A 139 -3.10 13.73 -15.40
CA PHE A 139 -1.84 12.98 -15.41
C PHE A 139 -2.10 11.47 -15.37
N THR A 140 -1.15 10.68 -15.85
CA THR A 140 -1.20 9.23 -15.69
C THR A 140 -0.71 8.86 -14.29
N PRO A 141 -1.54 8.22 -13.45
CA PRO A 141 -1.16 7.89 -12.07
C PRO A 141 -0.25 6.65 -11.95
N PHE A 142 0.29 6.19 -13.06
CA PHE A 142 1.15 5.00 -13.19
C PHE A 142 2.41 5.34 -13.96
N ARG A 143 3.53 4.73 -13.57
CA ARG A 143 4.78 4.65 -14.32
C ARG A 143 5.21 3.21 -14.41
N PHE A 144 5.66 2.79 -15.56
CA PHE A 144 6.05 1.42 -15.82
C PHE A 144 7.54 1.33 -16.12
N PHE A 145 8.14 0.22 -15.77
CA PHE A 145 9.51 -0.09 -16.13
C PHE A 145 9.66 -1.59 -16.36
N LEU A 146 10.61 -1.93 -17.19
CA LEU A 146 10.95 -3.30 -17.56
C LEU A 146 12.47 -3.49 -17.43
N LEU A 147 12.87 -4.53 -16.68
CA LEU A 147 14.22 -5.05 -16.68
C LEU A 147 14.16 -6.43 -17.34
N SER A 148 15.02 -6.69 -18.31
CA SER A 148 15.09 -7.99 -18.99
C SER A 148 16.52 -8.50 -19.00
N THR A 149 16.69 -9.77 -18.63
CA THR A 149 18.00 -10.48 -18.67
C THR A 149 18.19 -11.29 -19.96
N GLY A 150 17.24 -11.20 -20.91
CA GLY A 150 17.22 -12.03 -22.11
C GLY A 150 16.39 -13.31 -21.96
N GLU A 151 16.33 -13.91 -20.78
CA GLU A 151 15.52 -15.11 -20.48
C GLU A 151 14.34 -14.80 -19.55
N GLU A 152 14.52 -13.86 -18.65
CA GLU A 152 13.58 -13.49 -17.61
C GLU A 152 13.26 -11.99 -17.65
N SER A 153 12.14 -11.60 -17.07
CA SER A 153 11.75 -10.20 -17.01
C SER A 153 11.22 -9.80 -15.63
N PHE A 154 11.58 -8.58 -15.22
CA PHE A 154 10.98 -7.89 -14.08
C PHE A 154 10.08 -6.78 -14.61
N VAL A 155 8.78 -6.95 -14.44
CA VAL A 155 7.78 -5.99 -14.88
C VAL A 155 7.36 -5.15 -13.69
N GLY A 156 7.69 -3.86 -13.71
CA GLY A 156 7.45 -2.94 -12.61
C GLY A 156 6.37 -1.89 -12.90
N ILE A 157 5.59 -1.59 -11.87
CA ILE A 157 4.64 -0.49 -11.84
C ILE A 157 4.88 0.35 -10.58
N SER A 158 5.13 1.64 -10.76
CA SER A 158 5.03 2.64 -9.70
C SER A 158 3.72 3.40 -9.87
N TYR A 159 3.04 3.66 -8.77
CA TYR A 159 1.75 4.34 -8.83
C TYR A 159 1.57 5.32 -7.68
N PHE A 160 0.77 6.35 -7.97
CA PHE A 160 0.30 7.28 -6.96
C PHE A 160 -0.61 6.55 -5.97
N HIS A 161 -0.12 6.28 -4.76
CA HIS A 161 -0.74 5.30 -3.84
C HIS A 161 -2.18 5.67 -3.41
N ALA A 162 -2.60 6.92 -3.57
CA ALA A 162 -3.97 7.31 -3.29
C ALA A 162 -5.00 6.72 -4.27
N VAL A 163 -4.59 6.17 -5.43
CA VAL A 163 -5.53 5.66 -6.43
C VAL A 163 -5.94 4.21 -6.19
N ALA A 164 -5.03 3.37 -5.67
CA ALA A 164 -5.26 1.94 -5.55
C ALA A 164 -4.51 1.29 -4.38
N ASP A 165 -5.03 0.15 -3.94
CA ASP A 165 -4.37 -0.76 -3.02
C ASP A 165 -3.52 -1.81 -3.76
N ALA A 166 -2.77 -2.59 -2.98
CA ALA A 166 -1.88 -3.61 -3.51
C ALA A 166 -2.60 -4.67 -4.35
N GLU A 167 -3.81 -5.10 -3.95
CA GLU A 167 -4.56 -6.13 -4.68
C GLU A 167 -5.02 -5.62 -6.06
N SER A 168 -5.52 -4.38 -6.14
CA SER A 168 -5.90 -3.74 -7.39
C SER A 168 -4.74 -3.65 -8.37
N ILE A 169 -3.58 -3.23 -7.87
CA ILE A 169 -2.35 -3.07 -8.68
C ILE A 169 -1.79 -4.42 -9.10
N THR A 170 -1.83 -5.43 -8.23
CA THR A 170 -1.40 -6.77 -8.60
C THR A 170 -2.23 -7.33 -9.74
N ARG A 171 -3.56 -7.20 -9.68
CA ARG A 171 -4.44 -7.63 -10.77
C ARG A 171 -4.12 -6.91 -12.08
N LEU A 172 -3.94 -5.59 -12.04
CA LEU A 172 -3.56 -4.80 -13.21
C LEU A 172 -2.23 -5.26 -13.80
N LEU A 173 -1.22 -5.46 -12.96
CA LEU A 173 0.11 -5.87 -13.39
C LEU A 173 0.10 -7.26 -14.04
N LEU A 174 -0.66 -8.20 -13.49
CA LEU A 174 -0.81 -9.54 -14.06
C LEU A 174 -1.53 -9.52 -15.41
N GLU A 175 -2.53 -8.66 -15.62
CA GLU A 175 -3.19 -8.51 -16.93
C GLU A 175 -2.24 -7.89 -17.97
N ILE A 176 -1.36 -6.97 -17.58
CA ILE A 176 -0.32 -6.41 -18.45
C ILE A 176 0.68 -7.51 -18.86
N VAL A 177 1.09 -8.38 -17.91
CA VAL A 177 1.98 -9.51 -18.21
C VAL A 177 1.31 -10.46 -19.21
N ARG A 178 0.03 -10.81 -19.03
CA ARG A 178 -0.72 -11.65 -19.99
C ARG A 178 -0.73 -11.05 -21.39
N ALA A 179 -1.12 -9.79 -21.48
CA ALA A 179 -1.15 -9.07 -22.75
C ALA A 179 0.22 -9.05 -23.44
N SER A 180 1.32 -9.02 -22.68
CA SER A 180 2.68 -9.05 -23.23
C SER A 180 3.05 -10.35 -23.94
N PHE A 181 2.25 -11.41 -23.77
CA PHE A 181 2.38 -12.69 -24.45
C PHE A 181 1.24 -12.99 -25.41
N ASP A 182 0.60 -11.93 -25.93
CA ASP A 182 -0.51 -11.99 -26.89
C ASP A 182 -1.77 -12.73 -26.37
N GLU A 183 -1.89 -12.95 -25.03
CA GLU A 183 -3.18 -13.35 -24.47
C GLU A 183 -4.18 -12.19 -24.47
N VAL A 184 -5.44 -12.51 -24.69
CA VAL A 184 -6.51 -11.51 -24.64
C VAL A 184 -6.66 -11.01 -23.21
N PRO A 185 -6.30 -9.75 -22.91
CA PRO A 185 -6.39 -9.22 -21.56
C PRO A 185 -7.87 -9.17 -21.13
N GLN A 186 -8.11 -9.59 -19.90
CA GLN A 186 -9.43 -9.40 -19.30
C GLN A 186 -9.54 -7.94 -18.86
N PRO A 187 -10.52 -7.17 -19.36
CA PRO A 187 -10.70 -5.82 -18.87
C PRO A 187 -10.92 -5.87 -17.36
N ILE A 188 -10.23 -5.02 -16.64
CA ILE A 188 -10.59 -4.72 -15.26
C ILE A 188 -11.97 -4.06 -15.39
N ARG A 189 -13.03 -4.82 -15.19
CA ARG A 189 -14.40 -4.49 -15.62
C ARG A 189 -14.84 -3.13 -15.08
N ASP A 190 -15.73 -2.46 -15.82
CA ASP A 190 -16.39 -1.19 -15.44
C ASP A 190 -16.89 -1.14 -13.99
N GLU A 191 -17.30 -2.30 -13.46
CA GLU A 191 -17.69 -2.47 -12.06
C GLU A 191 -16.56 -2.14 -11.07
N THR A 192 -15.29 -2.13 -11.53
CA THR A 192 -14.13 -1.89 -10.68
C THR A 192 -13.78 -0.41 -10.51
N LEU A 193 -14.22 0.46 -11.42
CA LEU A 193 -13.96 1.90 -11.40
C LEU A 193 -15.08 2.71 -10.72
N ARG A 194 -16.10 2.03 -10.21
CA ARG A 194 -17.21 2.73 -9.56
C ARG A 194 -16.74 3.52 -8.35
N PRO A 195 -17.33 4.72 -8.18
CA PRO A 195 -16.98 5.62 -7.10
C PRO A 195 -17.05 4.90 -5.77
N SER A 196 -16.05 5.13 -4.93
CA SER A 196 -15.96 4.62 -3.54
C SER A 196 -17.18 4.93 -2.66
N GLY A 197 -18.24 5.52 -3.20
CA GLY A 197 -19.52 5.73 -2.54
C GLY A 197 -20.40 4.49 -2.44
N GLU A 198 -20.24 3.50 -3.36
CA GLU A 198 -20.99 2.23 -3.29
C GLU A 198 -20.27 1.14 -2.50
N GLY A 199 -18.96 1.27 -2.30
CA GLY A 199 -18.17 0.46 -1.37
C GLY A 199 -18.28 0.97 0.07
N ARG A 200 -19.41 1.54 0.46
CA ARG A 200 -19.64 1.95 1.85
C ARG A 200 -19.58 0.73 2.74
N LEU A 201 -18.67 0.78 3.70
CA LEU A 201 -18.74 -0.09 4.86
C LEU A 201 -20.18 -0.05 5.39
N PRO A 202 -20.73 -1.19 5.82
CA PRO A 202 -22.09 -1.24 6.33
C PRO A 202 -22.35 -0.09 7.30
N THR A 203 -23.38 0.70 7.05
CA THR A 203 -23.78 1.79 7.94
C THR A 203 -24.29 1.16 9.21
N GLU A 204 -23.44 1.15 10.23
CA GLU A 204 -23.88 0.78 11.57
C GLU A 204 -24.70 1.90 12.16
N GLY A 205 -25.64 1.53 13.03
CA GLY A 205 -26.50 2.49 13.71
C GLY A 205 -25.73 3.51 14.56
N PRO A 206 -26.37 4.62 14.97
CA PRO A 206 -25.72 5.75 15.65
C PRO A 206 -24.98 5.36 16.93
N LEU A 207 -25.47 4.39 17.69
CA LEU A 207 -24.82 3.89 18.90
C LEU A 207 -23.47 3.22 18.61
N ALA A 208 -23.36 2.48 17.50
CA ALA A 208 -22.11 1.87 17.09
C ALA A 208 -21.09 2.93 16.62
N ALA A 209 -21.55 3.98 15.96
CA ALA A 209 -20.69 5.12 15.58
C ALA A 209 -20.13 5.85 16.81
N VAL A 210 -20.96 6.11 17.83
CA VAL A 210 -20.51 6.70 19.11
C VAL A 210 -19.48 5.80 19.80
N ARG A 211 -19.76 4.51 19.93
CA ARG A 211 -18.83 3.55 20.55
C ARG A 211 -17.49 3.48 19.81
N ARG A 212 -17.50 3.54 18.47
CA ARG A 212 -16.26 3.61 17.67
C ARG A 212 -15.50 4.90 17.94
N SER A 213 -16.17 6.02 18.01
CA SER A 213 -15.55 7.31 18.30
C SER A 213 -14.81 7.29 19.64
N TRP A 214 -15.46 6.79 20.70
CA TRP A 214 -14.83 6.61 22.00
C TRP A 214 -13.63 5.66 21.95
N SER A 215 -13.74 4.54 21.24
CA SER A 215 -12.65 3.59 21.10
C SER A 215 -11.48 4.17 20.30
N ALA A 216 -11.73 5.01 19.28
CA ALA A 216 -10.69 5.72 18.52
C ALA A 216 -9.94 6.71 19.42
N LEU A 217 -10.66 7.52 20.19
CA LEU A 217 -10.06 8.47 21.14
C LEU A 217 -9.23 7.77 22.21
N ALA A 218 -9.72 6.67 22.77
CA ALA A 218 -9.01 5.87 23.76
C ALA A 218 -7.69 5.28 23.16
N ARG A 219 -7.72 4.79 21.92
CA ARG A 219 -6.51 4.29 21.23
C ARG A 219 -5.51 5.40 20.96
N ILE A 220 -5.95 6.55 20.45
CA ILE A 220 -5.08 7.72 20.24
C ILE A 220 -4.39 8.10 21.55
N ARG A 221 -5.15 8.13 22.67
CA ARG A 221 -4.60 8.44 23.98
C ARG A 221 -3.58 7.39 24.45
N ALA A 222 -3.89 6.11 24.28
CA ALA A 222 -3.00 5.01 24.62
C ALA A 222 -1.71 5.06 23.78
N MET A 223 -1.82 5.29 22.47
CA MET A 223 -0.65 5.41 21.59
C MET A 223 0.26 6.57 21.94
N ARG A 224 -0.28 7.72 22.39
CA ARG A 224 0.52 8.85 22.82
C ARG A 224 1.50 8.55 23.95
N SER A 225 1.27 7.49 24.73
CA SER A 225 2.17 7.02 25.78
C SER A 225 3.33 6.17 25.26
N SER A 226 3.32 5.78 23.97
CA SER A 226 4.39 4.98 23.37
C SER A 226 5.65 5.80 23.12
N PHE A 227 6.78 5.12 23.04
CA PHE A 227 8.08 5.72 22.75
C PHE A 227 8.07 6.32 21.33
N ARG A 228 8.60 7.51 21.21
CA ARG A 228 8.54 8.28 19.97
C ARG A 228 9.73 7.98 19.07
N PRO A 229 9.52 7.72 17.78
CA PRO A 229 10.64 7.64 16.83
C PRO A 229 11.42 8.97 16.76
N PRO A 230 12.61 8.99 16.17
CA PRO A 230 13.40 10.20 15.99
C PRO A 230 12.64 11.30 15.27
N ARG A 231 13.12 12.54 15.34
CA ARG A 231 12.51 13.65 14.59
C ARG A 231 12.85 13.53 13.12
N CYS A 232 11.85 13.76 12.29
CA CYS A 232 12.05 13.89 10.86
C CYS A 232 12.66 15.24 10.52
N LYS A 233 13.64 15.26 9.62
CA LYS A 233 14.17 16.50 9.02
C LYS A 233 13.18 17.01 7.98
N ILE A 234 12.93 18.32 7.97
CA ILE A 234 11.93 18.95 7.10
C ILE A 234 12.36 18.97 5.65
N THR A 235 13.66 18.94 5.39
CA THR A 235 14.26 19.18 4.08
C THR A 235 14.48 17.91 3.26
N ASP A 236 14.43 16.73 3.88
CA ASP A 236 14.68 15.47 3.21
C ASP A 236 13.73 14.36 3.71
N PHE A 237 12.79 14.01 2.88
CA PHE A 237 11.80 12.95 3.10
C PHE A 237 12.00 11.75 2.17
N ARG A 238 13.13 11.70 1.46
CA ARG A 238 13.38 10.59 0.54
C ARG A 238 13.25 9.25 1.25
N ASN A 239 12.84 8.28 0.48
CA ASN A 239 12.78 6.89 0.89
C ASN A 239 13.96 6.13 0.28
N GLU A 240 14.52 5.22 1.03
CA GLU A 240 15.40 4.16 0.56
C GLU A 240 14.68 2.82 0.64
N PHE A 241 15.20 1.84 -0.05
CA PHE A 241 14.61 0.51 -0.14
C PHE A 241 15.67 -0.56 0.06
N SER A 242 15.29 -1.61 0.79
CA SER A 242 16.07 -2.82 0.99
C SER A 242 15.15 -4.03 0.94
N GLY A 243 15.60 -5.13 0.38
CA GLY A 243 14.80 -6.36 0.27
C GLY A 243 15.49 -7.54 0.93
N LEU A 244 14.71 -8.39 1.60
CA LEU A 244 15.13 -9.68 2.13
C LEU A 244 14.08 -10.74 1.80
N SER A 245 14.47 -12.01 1.80
CA SER A 245 13.54 -13.11 1.53
C SER A 245 13.78 -14.31 2.45
N LEU A 246 12.73 -15.09 2.64
CA LEU A 246 12.80 -16.46 3.13
C LEU A 246 12.53 -17.39 1.95
N ASN A 247 13.40 -18.36 1.74
CA ASN A 247 13.21 -19.36 0.70
C ASN A 247 12.03 -20.31 1.03
N ARG A 248 11.71 -21.25 0.13
CA ARG A 248 10.59 -22.19 0.28
C ARG A 248 10.66 -23.01 1.54
N GLU A 249 11.83 -23.51 1.89
CA GLU A 249 12.03 -24.32 3.10
C GLU A 249 11.83 -23.50 4.38
N GLU A 250 12.48 -22.32 4.45
CA GLU A 250 12.36 -21.40 5.58
C GLU A 250 10.91 -20.92 5.77
N THR A 251 10.26 -20.62 4.65
CA THR A 251 8.85 -20.22 4.65
C THR A 251 7.93 -21.34 5.11
N ALA A 252 8.12 -22.58 4.61
CA ALA A 252 7.33 -23.73 5.00
C ALA A 252 7.48 -24.02 6.50
N ALA A 253 8.72 -23.98 7.02
CA ALA A 253 9.01 -24.16 8.44
C ALA A 253 8.34 -23.07 9.30
N LEU A 254 8.46 -21.79 8.89
CA LEU A 254 7.80 -20.69 9.60
C LEU A 254 6.27 -20.82 9.60
N LEU A 255 5.67 -21.23 8.48
CA LEU A 255 4.24 -21.47 8.37
C LEU A 255 3.77 -22.65 9.24
N ALA A 256 4.58 -23.72 9.36
CA ALA A 256 4.31 -24.84 10.24
C ALA A 256 4.31 -24.40 11.71
N THR A 257 5.33 -23.67 12.13
CA THR A 257 5.42 -23.08 13.48
C THR A 257 4.26 -22.12 13.77
N ALA A 258 3.88 -21.29 12.81
CA ALA A 258 2.74 -20.40 12.98
C ALA A 258 1.44 -21.19 13.25
N ARG A 259 1.22 -22.29 12.52
CA ARG A 259 0.06 -23.18 12.74
C ARG A 259 0.11 -23.88 14.11
N GLU A 260 1.26 -24.43 14.46
CA GLU A 260 1.49 -25.08 15.77
C GLU A 260 1.20 -24.13 16.93
N TRP A 261 1.64 -22.87 16.82
CA TRP A 261 1.40 -21.86 17.86
C TRP A 261 0.02 -21.21 17.78
N GLY A 262 -0.82 -21.56 16.81
CA GLY A 262 -2.13 -20.94 16.59
C GLY A 262 -2.07 -19.47 16.18
N LEU A 263 -0.98 -19.05 15.54
CA LEU A 263 -0.70 -17.69 15.14
C LEU A 263 -0.86 -17.48 13.62
N THR A 264 -0.96 -16.24 13.21
CA THR A 264 -0.84 -15.86 11.80
C THR A 264 0.57 -15.33 11.50
N ILE A 265 0.99 -15.39 10.23
CA ILE A 265 2.25 -14.76 9.80
C ILE A 265 2.30 -13.28 10.19
N ASN A 266 1.18 -12.58 10.12
CA ASN A 266 1.10 -11.18 10.57
C ASN A 266 1.41 -11.02 12.06
N ASP A 267 0.93 -11.91 12.91
CA ASP A 267 1.20 -11.87 14.35
C ASP A 267 2.69 -12.08 14.62
N LEU A 268 3.31 -13.05 13.93
CA LEU A 268 4.76 -13.30 14.01
C LEU A 268 5.57 -12.11 13.49
N CYS A 269 5.24 -11.57 12.33
CA CYS A 269 5.95 -10.41 11.76
C CYS A 269 5.84 -9.18 12.68
N LEU A 270 4.67 -8.91 13.26
CA LEU A 270 4.51 -7.78 14.20
C LEU A 270 5.34 -7.98 15.46
N ALA A 271 5.37 -9.20 16.02
CA ALA A 271 6.18 -9.52 17.18
C ALA A 271 7.68 -9.45 16.87
N ALA A 272 8.11 -10.03 15.76
CA ALA A 272 9.50 -9.98 15.29
C ALA A 272 9.98 -8.53 15.07
N LEU A 273 9.11 -7.66 14.50
CA LEU A 273 9.44 -6.24 14.32
C LEU A 273 9.58 -5.51 15.67
N LEU A 274 8.72 -5.79 16.64
CA LEU A 274 8.82 -5.23 17.99
C LEU A 274 10.13 -5.66 18.67
N LEU A 275 10.54 -6.93 18.55
CA LEU A 275 11.81 -7.43 19.06
C LEU A 275 13.01 -6.78 18.36
N ALA A 276 12.93 -6.66 17.01
CA ALA A 276 14.00 -6.07 16.22
C ALA A 276 14.23 -4.58 16.55
N LEU A 277 13.17 -3.85 16.92
CA LEU A 277 13.22 -2.44 17.32
C LEU A 277 13.68 -2.21 18.77
N ALA A 278 13.56 -3.20 19.64
CA ALA A 278 13.87 -3.04 21.05
C ALA A 278 15.32 -2.60 21.33
N PRO A 279 16.35 -3.15 20.66
CA PRO A 279 17.75 -2.75 20.87
C PRO A 279 18.05 -1.31 20.43
N VAL A 280 17.38 -0.79 19.40
CA VAL A 280 17.59 0.60 18.91
C VAL A 280 16.78 1.64 19.70
N THR A 281 16.10 1.21 20.76
CA THR A 281 15.24 2.07 21.60
C THR A 281 15.50 1.91 23.10
N PRO A 282 16.76 1.87 23.59
CA PRO A 282 17.07 1.61 25.00
C PRO A 282 16.51 2.68 25.93
N ASP A 283 16.52 3.93 25.48
CA ASP A 283 16.07 5.11 26.25
C ASP A 283 14.56 5.13 26.58
N ARG A 284 13.76 4.21 26.04
CA ARG A 284 12.30 4.21 26.23
C ARG A 284 11.89 4.12 27.69
N PHE A 285 12.65 3.40 28.49
CA PHE A 285 12.41 3.28 29.93
C PHE A 285 12.79 4.55 30.68
N LEU A 286 13.93 5.14 30.33
CA LEU A 286 14.40 6.42 30.92
C LEU A 286 13.40 7.55 30.66
N LYS A 287 12.79 7.57 29.48
CA LYS A 287 11.80 8.60 29.10
C LYS A 287 10.38 8.28 29.56
N ARG A 288 10.18 7.28 30.42
CA ARG A 288 8.87 6.83 30.95
C ARG A 288 7.85 6.53 29.83
N ARG A 289 8.33 6.01 28.70
CA ARG A 289 7.54 5.57 27.54
C ARG A 289 7.97 4.17 27.12
N PRO A 290 7.74 3.16 27.95
CA PRO A 290 8.34 1.84 27.77
C PRO A 290 7.73 1.04 26.61
N ARG A 291 6.59 1.49 26.06
CA ARG A 291 5.90 0.78 24.98
C ARG A 291 6.47 1.16 23.63
N LEU A 292 6.71 0.16 22.79
CA LEU A 292 6.89 0.30 21.34
C LEU A 292 5.56 0.05 20.65
N SER A 293 5.31 0.78 19.56
CA SER A 293 4.10 0.60 18.74
C SER A 293 4.48 0.42 17.28
N VAL A 294 3.86 -0.58 16.66
CA VAL A 294 3.97 -0.88 15.25
C VAL A 294 2.59 -0.96 14.61
N GLY A 295 2.48 -0.52 13.36
CA GLY A 295 1.25 -0.51 12.60
C GLY A 295 1.05 -1.80 11.80
N CYS A 296 -0.20 -2.07 11.46
CA CYS A 296 -0.58 -3.09 10.49
C CYS A 296 -1.64 -2.54 9.56
N VAL A 297 -1.42 -2.70 8.26
CA VAL A 297 -2.41 -2.38 7.23
C VAL A 297 -3.24 -3.63 6.93
N VAL A 298 -4.55 -3.45 6.80
CA VAL A 298 -5.50 -4.54 6.53
C VAL A 298 -6.35 -4.24 5.31
N ASN A 299 -6.61 -5.27 4.51
CA ASN A 299 -7.52 -5.24 3.39
C ASN A 299 -8.98 -5.29 3.91
N LEU A 300 -9.80 -4.31 3.51
CA LEU A 300 -11.21 -4.20 3.90
C LEU A 300 -12.16 -4.92 2.94
N ARG A 301 -11.67 -5.54 1.85
CA ARG A 301 -12.52 -6.13 0.80
C ARG A 301 -13.44 -7.21 1.34
N ASN A 302 -13.02 -7.94 2.38
CA ASN A 302 -13.86 -8.94 3.04
C ASN A 302 -15.03 -8.33 3.85
N ASP A 303 -14.93 -7.04 4.20
CA ASP A 303 -15.99 -6.30 4.89
C ASP A 303 -16.94 -5.57 3.92
N LEU A 304 -16.62 -5.59 2.61
CA LEU A 304 -17.44 -5.01 1.55
C LEU A 304 -18.51 -6.00 1.09
N ALA A 305 -19.54 -5.47 0.43
CA ALA A 305 -20.53 -6.32 -0.25
C ALA A 305 -19.82 -7.21 -1.31
N PRO A 306 -20.21 -8.48 -1.46
CA PRO A 306 -19.52 -9.43 -2.35
C PRO A 306 -19.28 -8.91 -3.76
N LYS A 307 -20.24 -8.20 -4.36
CA LYS A 307 -20.17 -7.61 -5.70
C LYS A 307 -19.11 -6.52 -5.84
N THR A 308 -18.63 -5.93 -4.72
CA THR A 308 -17.68 -4.79 -4.74
C THR A 308 -16.26 -5.22 -4.38
N ARG A 309 -16.03 -6.49 -4.05
CA ARG A 309 -14.72 -7.00 -3.64
C ARG A 309 -13.65 -6.90 -4.72
N ASN A 310 -14.06 -6.97 -5.98
CA ASN A 310 -13.15 -6.91 -7.14
C ASN A 310 -12.98 -5.49 -7.70
N TYR A 311 -13.55 -4.46 -7.07
CA TYR A 311 -13.42 -3.09 -7.56
C TYR A 311 -11.97 -2.61 -7.50
N PHE A 312 -11.56 -1.90 -8.55
CA PHE A 312 -10.27 -1.20 -8.56
C PHE A 312 -10.35 0.03 -7.64
N GLY A 313 -9.41 0.16 -6.73
CA GLY A 313 -9.38 1.29 -5.81
C GLY A 313 -8.62 1.00 -4.53
N LEU A 314 -8.81 1.83 -3.52
CA LEU A 314 -8.12 1.73 -2.23
C LEU A 314 -9.12 1.36 -1.12
N PHE A 315 -9.04 0.10 -0.68
CA PHE A 315 -9.90 -0.49 0.36
C PHE A 315 -9.06 -0.96 1.55
N LEU A 316 -8.41 0.00 2.21
CA LEU A 316 -7.49 -0.28 3.30
C LEU A 316 -7.98 0.31 4.62
N GLY A 317 -7.77 -0.46 5.68
CA GLY A 317 -7.82 -0.03 7.06
C GLY A 317 -6.46 -0.19 7.72
N SER A 318 -6.33 0.31 8.95
CA SER A 318 -5.11 0.15 9.73
C SER A 318 -5.41 0.02 11.21
N PHE A 319 -4.51 -0.62 11.90
CA PHE A 319 -4.48 -0.67 13.36
C PHE A 319 -3.03 -0.68 13.86
N ALA A 320 -2.84 -0.51 15.14
CA ALA A 320 -1.54 -0.63 15.77
C ALA A 320 -1.59 -1.61 16.95
N VAL A 321 -0.48 -2.28 17.19
CA VAL A 321 -0.20 -3.05 18.39
C VAL A 321 0.92 -2.39 19.17
N SER A 322 0.90 -2.53 20.50
CA SER A 322 1.87 -1.91 21.40
C SER A 322 2.29 -2.88 22.49
N HIS A 323 3.60 -2.96 22.72
CA HIS A 323 4.15 -3.81 23.77
C HIS A 323 5.32 -3.14 24.48
N LYS A 324 5.56 -3.54 25.74
CA LYS A 324 6.67 -3.01 26.51
C LYS A 324 8.01 -3.61 26.13
N VAL A 325 8.09 -4.76 25.56
CA VAL A 325 9.32 -5.51 25.20
C VAL A 325 10.40 -5.34 26.27
N GLU A 326 10.26 -6.04 27.38
CA GLU A 326 11.16 -6.02 28.54
C GLU A 326 11.97 -7.29 28.60
N GLY A 327 13.25 -7.20 28.98
CA GLY A 327 14.10 -8.37 29.23
C GLY A 327 14.28 -9.30 28.02
N GLU A 328 14.41 -10.57 28.29
CA GLU A 328 14.59 -11.63 27.30
C GLU A 328 13.26 -12.28 26.89
N ILE A 329 12.23 -11.44 26.62
CA ILE A 329 10.95 -11.97 26.13
C ILE A 329 11.15 -12.75 24.84
N SER A 330 10.65 -13.98 24.77
CA SER A 330 10.73 -14.82 23.57
C SER A 330 9.79 -14.32 22.47
N LEU A 331 10.10 -14.68 21.22
CA LEU A 331 9.22 -14.36 20.10
C LEU A 331 7.82 -14.96 20.28
N ARG A 332 7.71 -16.19 20.85
CA ARG A 332 6.44 -16.85 21.07
C ARG A 332 5.58 -16.08 22.07
N GLU A 333 6.11 -15.74 23.24
CA GLU A 333 5.38 -14.99 24.27
C GLU A 333 4.91 -13.64 23.76
N LEU A 334 5.77 -12.93 23.01
CA LEU A 334 5.41 -11.64 22.42
C LEU A 334 4.35 -11.81 21.33
N ALA A 335 4.47 -12.84 20.49
CA ALA A 335 3.50 -13.13 19.43
C ALA A 335 2.13 -13.54 19.98
N ASP A 336 2.07 -14.28 21.09
CA ASP A 336 0.81 -14.59 21.80
C ASP A 336 0.13 -13.32 22.32
N SER A 337 0.92 -12.40 22.90
CA SER A 337 0.40 -11.09 23.33
C SER A 337 -0.08 -10.21 22.14
N VAL A 338 0.65 -10.21 21.03
CA VAL A 338 0.25 -9.54 19.77
C VAL A 338 -1.03 -10.17 19.24
N ARG A 339 -1.13 -11.52 19.24
CA ARG A 339 -2.32 -12.27 18.82
C ARG A 339 -3.55 -11.88 19.61
N ALA A 340 -3.44 -11.78 20.93
CA ALA A 340 -4.54 -11.35 21.79
C ALA A 340 -5.06 -9.95 21.38
N GLN A 341 -4.15 -9.02 21.08
CA GLN A 341 -4.51 -7.68 20.62
C GLN A 341 -5.15 -7.71 19.22
N THR A 342 -4.57 -8.43 18.26
CA THR A 342 -5.08 -8.51 16.87
C THR A 342 -6.43 -9.19 16.80
N LEU A 343 -6.68 -10.25 17.61
CA LEU A 343 -7.97 -10.90 17.72
C LEU A 343 -9.04 -9.94 18.29
N ALA A 344 -8.72 -9.23 19.37
CA ALA A 344 -9.64 -8.24 19.94
C ALA A 344 -9.98 -7.13 18.95
N ILE A 345 -8.98 -6.65 18.20
CA ILE A 345 -9.16 -5.63 17.14
C ILE A 345 -10.06 -6.17 16.03
N LYS A 346 -9.80 -7.38 15.53
CA LYS A 346 -10.55 -8.02 14.43
C LYS A 346 -11.98 -8.34 14.87
N LYS A 347 -12.17 -8.98 16.03
CA LYS A 347 -13.50 -9.35 16.58
C LYS A 347 -14.40 -8.13 16.74
N ARG A 348 -13.84 -7.00 17.16
CA ARG A 348 -14.57 -5.73 17.37
C ARG A 348 -14.54 -4.82 16.15
N LYS A 349 -13.94 -5.25 15.04
CA LYS A 349 -13.75 -4.46 13.81
C LYS A 349 -13.19 -3.05 14.08
N LEU A 350 -12.25 -2.92 15.02
CA LEU A 350 -11.74 -1.61 15.45
C LEU A 350 -10.94 -0.89 14.35
N TYR A 351 -10.42 -1.60 13.36
CA TYR A 351 -9.76 -1.04 12.18
C TYR A 351 -10.72 -0.19 11.31
N LEU A 352 -12.05 -0.39 11.44
CA LEU A 352 -13.05 0.43 10.76
C LEU A 352 -13.19 1.84 11.38
N ALA A 353 -12.58 2.09 12.53
CA ALA A 353 -12.50 3.44 13.10
C ALA A 353 -11.36 4.28 12.51
N ALA A 354 -10.43 3.69 11.76
CA ALA A 354 -9.34 4.40 11.11
C ALA A 354 -9.80 5.60 10.26
N PRO A 355 -10.90 5.55 9.48
CA PRO A 355 -11.40 6.73 8.75
C PRO A 355 -11.69 7.93 9.65
N LEU A 356 -12.23 7.73 10.84
CA LEU A 356 -12.49 8.82 11.80
C LEU A 356 -11.17 9.39 12.35
N GLU A 357 -10.21 8.52 12.69
CA GLU A 357 -8.89 8.93 13.17
C GLU A 357 -8.16 9.75 12.09
N PHE A 358 -8.24 9.34 10.84
CA PHE A 358 -7.69 10.08 9.70
C PHE A 358 -8.40 11.42 9.49
N MET A 359 -9.71 11.49 9.63
CA MET A 359 -10.46 12.74 9.51
C MET A 359 -10.01 13.75 10.56
N ILE A 360 -9.91 13.34 11.83
CA ILE A 360 -9.45 14.20 12.93
C ILE A 360 -7.99 14.64 12.72
N SER A 361 -7.12 13.69 12.40
CA SER A 361 -5.69 13.99 12.16
C SER A 361 -5.51 14.93 10.98
N ARG A 362 -6.24 14.75 9.90
CA ARG A 362 -6.20 15.60 8.70
C ARG A 362 -6.66 17.03 8.99
N PHE A 363 -7.72 17.17 9.78
CA PHE A 363 -8.21 18.49 10.21
C PHE A 363 -7.16 19.28 10.99
N ILE A 364 -6.47 18.63 11.93
CA ILE A 364 -5.41 19.25 12.72
C ILE A 364 -4.19 19.51 11.83
N PHE A 365 -3.78 18.51 11.06
CA PHE A 365 -2.60 18.57 10.18
C PHE A 365 -2.69 19.73 9.17
N GLY A 366 -3.84 19.98 8.57
CA GLY A 366 -4.05 21.07 7.61
C GLY A 366 -3.98 22.48 8.22
N ARG A 367 -3.98 22.61 9.56
CA ARG A 367 -3.98 23.89 10.28
C ARG A 367 -2.66 24.23 10.97
N ILE A 368 -1.69 23.33 10.93
CA ILE A 368 -0.38 23.51 11.56
C ILE A 368 0.68 23.82 10.51
N SER A 369 1.77 24.48 10.90
CA SER A 369 2.88 24.79 10.01
C SER A 369 3.52 23.52 9.44
N ARG A 370 4.18 23.62 8.27
CA ARG A 370 4.88 22.51 7.62
C ARG A 370 5.88 21.82 8.56
N GLU A 371 6.60 22.58 9.37
CA GLU A 371 7.50 22.04 10.38
C GLU A 371 6.78 21.15 11.41
N LYS A 372 5.62 21.57 11.87
CA LYS A 372 4.80 20.78 12.80
C LYS A 372 4.17 19.59 12.11
N GLN A 373 3.81 19.70 10.83
CA GLN A 373 3.26 18.61 10.03
C GLN A 373 4.23 17.43 9.96
N CYS A 374 5.50 17.67 9.69
CA CYS A 374 6.53 16.63 9.59
C CYS A 374 6.66 15.77 10.85
N ASN A 375 6.41 16.36 12.01
CA ASN A 375 6.53 15.68 13.31
C ASN A 375 5.18 15.45 14.02
N PHE A 376 4.06 15.66 13.32
CA PHE A 376 2.71 15.52 13.89
C PHE A 376 2.45 14.09 14.36
N TYR A 377 2.64 13.13 13.47
CA TYR A 377 2.37 11.72 13.77
C TYR A 377 3.31 11.16 14.84
N ARG A 378 4.58 11.58 14.83
CA ARG A 378 5.54 11.24 15.87
C ARG A 378 5.03 11.54 17.30
N LYS A 379 4.23 12.60 17.45
CA LYS A 379 3.65 13.00 18.74
C LYS A 379 2.30 12.33 19.01
N SER A 380 1.47 12.21 17.97
CA SER A 380 0.07 11.80 18.10
C SER A 380 -0.12 10.31 17.90
N TYR A 381 0.69 9.70 17.02
CA TYR A 381 0.67 8.28 16.64
C TYR A 381 2.10 7.75 16.52
N PRO A 382 2.83 7.58 17.62
CA PRO A 382 4.26 7.26 17.60
C PRO A 382 4.51 5.82 17.16
N LEU A 383 4.36 5.55 15.86
CA LEU A 383 4.70 4.28 15.23
C LEU A 383 6.16 4.28 14.80
N TRP A 384 6.86 3.20 15.09
CA TRP A 384 8.25 2.97 14.66
C TRP A 384 8.33 2.32 13.28
N GLY A 385 7.32 1.53 12.94
CA GLY A 385 7.21 0.90 11.65
C GLY A 385 5.81 0.33 11.44
N SER A 386 5.58 -0.24 10.27
CA SER A 386 4.36 -0.99 9.95
C SER A 386 4.64 -2.19 9.07
N ILE A 387 3.73 -3.15 9.16
CA ILE A 387 3.66 -4.32 8.28
C ILE A 387 2.47 -4.16 7.34
N THR A 388 2.68 -4.39 6.06
CA THR A 388 1.61 -4.59 5.07
C THR A 388 1.82 -5.93 4.40
N ASN A 389 0.82 -6.79 4.44
CA ASN A 389 0.93 -8.16 3.92
C ASN A 389 0.03 -8.34 2.69
N LEU A 390 0.57 -8.98 1.66
CA LEU A 390 -0.13 -9.43 0.46
C LEU A 390 0.14 -10.91 0.25
N LYS A 391 -0.93 -11.69 0.09
CA LYS A 391 -0.85 -13.08 -0.30
C LYS A 391 -1.21 -13.19 -1.77
N MET A 392 -0.27 -13.69 -2.57
CA MET A 392 -0.44 -13.81 -4.01
C MET A 392 -1.24 -15.06 -4.42
N ASP A 393 -1.32 -16.07 -3.53
CA ASP A 393 -2.13 -17.27 -3.79
C ASP A 393 -3.56 -16.89 -4.20
N GLY A 394 -4.04 -17.43 -5.27
CA GLY A 394 -5.36 -17.10 -5.85
C GLY A 394 -5.37 -15.86 -6.77
N LEU A 395 -4.39 -14.97 -6.72
CA LEU A 395 -4.21 -13.91 -7.71
C LEU A 395 -3.40 -14.40 -8.91
N CYS A 396 -2.45 -15.30 -8.67
CA CYS A 396 -1.53 -15.85 -9.69
C CYS A 396 -2.04 -17.11 -10.39
N ASN A 397 -3.10 -17.76 -9.89
CA ASN A 397 -3.57 -19.09 -10.33
C ASN A 397 -3.93 -19.19 -11.83
N ASN A 398 -3.91 -18.09 -12.57
CA ASN A 398 -4.28 -18.06 -13.98
C ASN A 398 -3.17 -17.48 -14.87
N LEU A 399 -1.93 -17.35 -14.40
CA LEU A 399 -0.84 -16.89 -15.24
C LEU A 399 -0.06 -18.08 -15.83
N GLU A 400 -0.68 -18.80 -16.76
CA GLU A 400 -0.09 -19.98 -17.42
C GLU A 400 1.00 -19.60 -18.45
N VAL A 401 0.94 -18.37 -18.98
CA VAL A 401 1.83 -17.89 -20.05
C VAL A 401 3.26 -17.67 -19.61
N ALA A 402 3.49 -17.38 -18.34
CA ALA A 402 4.83 -17.17 -17.79
C ALA A 402 4.87 -17.54 -16.32
N PRO A 403 5.79 -18.42 -15.88
CA PRO A 403 5.92 -18.77 -14.47
C PRO A 403 6.35 -17.55 -13.67
N ILE A 404 5.59 -17.22 -12.63
CA ILE A 404 6.00 -16.21 -11.67
C ILE A 404 7.13 -16.81 -10.83
N ARG A 405 8.29 -16.13 -10.83
CA ARG A 405 9.44 -16.48 -10.01
C ARG A 405 9.39 -15.79 -8.67
N ASP A 406 9.01 -14.50 -8.70
CA ASP A 406 8.98 -13.69 -7.48
C ASP A 406 8.08 -12.45 -7.62
N TYR A 407 7.82 -11.77 -6.47
CA TYR A 407 7.03 -10.55 -6.43
C TYR A 407 7.53 -9.59 -5.35
N TYR A 408 7.98 -8.41 -5.75
CA TYR A 408 8.56 -7.41 -4.88
C TYR A 408 7.61 -6.22 -4.69
N ARG A 409 7.59 -5.68 -3.49
CA ARG A 409 6.79 -4.48 -3.19
C ARG A 409 7.54 -3.49 -2.33
N ALA A 410 7.35 -2.21 -2.66
CA ALA A 410 7.79 -1.08 -1.85
C ALA A 410 6.64 -0.10 -1.65
N VAL A 411 6.57 0.53 -0.48
CA VAL A 411 5.56 1.54 -0.16
C VAL A 411 6.25 2.69 0.56
N SER A 412 6.07 3.93 0.12
CA SER A 412 6.66 5.09 0.77
C SER A 412 6.42 5.10 2.28
N ALA A 413 7.49 5.23 3.05
CA ALA A 413 7.43 5.54 4.46
C ALA A 413 7.01 7.01 4.61
N GLY A 414 5.72 7.25 4.73
CA GLY A 414 5.14 8.59 4.85
C GLY A 414 5.43 9.26 6.20
N PRO A 415 4.78 10.39 6.51
CA PRO A 415 5.02 11.11 7.76
C PRO A 415 4.53 10.35 9.00
N ALA A 416 3.75 9.27 8.82
CA ALA A 416 3.18 8.51 9.93
C ALA A 416 4.22 7.63 10.65
N MET A 417 5.19 7.09 9.93
CA MET A 417 6.22 6.19 10.48
C MET A 417 7.48 6.20 9.62
N PRO A 418 8.67 5.91 10.18
CA PRO A 418 9.92 5.95 9.43
C PRO A 418 10.24 4.68 8.64
N LEU A 419 9.57 3.55 8.92
CA LEU A 419 9.81 2.25 8.31
C LEU A 419 8.49 1.57 7.92
N VAL A 420 8.44 0.99 6.73
CA VAL A 420 7.34 0.13 6.26
C VAL A 420 7.93 -1.16 5.70
N ILE A 421 7.47 -2.31 6.19
CA ILE A 421 7.86 -3.61 5.67
C ILE A 421 6.67 -4.19 4.90
N ALA A 422 6.84 -4.35 3.59
CA ALA A 422 5.88 -5.01 2.71
C ALA A 422 6.21 -6.51 2.66
N VAL A 423 5.35 -7.33 3.25
CA VAL A 423 5.47 -8.79 3.23
C VAL A 423 4.65 -9.33 2.06
N THR A 424 5.26 -10.15 1.22
CA THR A 424 4.59 -10.76 0.07
C THR A 424 4.86 -12.25 0.04
N GLY A 425 3.80 -13.06 0.08
CA GLY A 425 3.89 -14.50 -0.12
C GLY A 425 3.61 -14.85 -1.58
N VAL A 426 4.56 -15.50 -2.25
CA VAL A 426 4.46 -15.92 -3.65
C VAL A 426 5.20 -17.25 -3.83
N GLU A 427 4.59 -18.21 -4.51
CA GLU A 427 5.22 -19.49 -4.90
C GLU A 427 5.97 -20.21 -3.74
N GLY A 428 5.46 -20.09 -2.52
CA GLY A 428 6.07 -20.68 -1.32
C GLY A 428 7.22 -19.89 -0.71
N HIS A 429 7.55 -18.71 -1.22
CA HIS A 429 8.54 -17.77 -0.67
C HIS A 429 7.85 -16.67 0.12
N LEU A 430 8.60 -16.00 1.01
CA LEU A 430 8.21 -14.75 1.64
C LEU A 430 9.23 -13.66 1.33
N ASN A 431 8.80 -12.60 0.67
CA ASN A 431 9.60 -11.41 0.43
C ASN A 431 9.24 -10.30 1.42
N PHE A 432 10.26 -9.58 1.85
CA PHE A 432 10.17 -8.47 2.79
C PHE A 432 10.83 -7.24 2.17
N GLY A 433 10.03 -6.33 1.64
CA GLY A 433 10.51 -5.05 1.11
C GLY A 433 10.44 -3.98 2.20
N ALA A 434 11.59 -3.52 2.68
CA ALA A 434 11.72 -2.47 3.67
C ALA A 434 11.92 -1.11 2.99
N SER A 435 10.93 -0.24 3.09
CA SER A 435 11.05 1.16 2.69
C SER A 435 11.24 2.03 3.93
N TYR A 436 12.22 2.90 3.94
CA TYR A 436 12.53 3.69 5.13
C TYR A 436 13.04 5.10 4.78
N ARG A 437 13.00 5.98 5.77
CA ARG A 437 13.53 7.36 5.66
C ARG A 437 14.91 7.44 6.32
N PRO A 438 16.01 7.53 5.54
CA PRO A 438 17.37 7.48 6.06
C PRO A 438 17.72 8.66 6.99
N THR A 439 17.00 9.79 6.86
CA THR A 439 17.16 10.94 7.76
C THR A 439 16.52 10.75 9.15
N THR A 440 15.71 9.69 9.32
CA THR A 440 15.04 9.34 10.58
C THR A 440 15.60 8.04 11.17
N LEU A 441 15.83 7.06 10.33
CA LEU A 441 16.49 5.79 10.62
C LEU A 441 17.63 5.60 9.63
N PRO A 442 18.91 5.76 10.04
CA PRO A 442 20.05 5.52 9.16
C PRO A 442 20.05 4.12 8.57
N ALA A 443 20.63 3.95 7.37
CA ALA A 443 20.68 2.68 6.66
C ALA A 443 21.23 1.54 7.54
N THR A 444 22.34 1.79 8.24
CA THR A 444 22.97 0.81 9.15
C THR A 444 22.06 0.37 10.31
N GLU A 445 21.22 1.28 10.83
CA GLU A 445 20.21 0.90 11.83
C GLU A 445 19.11 0.03 11.21
N VAL A 446 18.65 0.36 10.00
CA VAL A 446 17.63 -0.41 9.30
C VAL A 446 18.16 -1.79 8.93
N GLU A 447 19.38 -1.91 8.43
CA GLU A 447 20.05 -3.19 8.19
C GLU A 447 20.03 -4.05 9.46
N GLY A 448 20.51 -3.51 10.58
CA GLY A 448 20.48 -4.23 11.86
C GLY A 448 19.08 -4.56 12.37
N ILE A 449 18.06 -3.73 12.08
CA ILE A 449 16.66 -4.05 12.39
C ILE A 449 16.18 -5.22 11.50
N MET A 450 16.47 -5.17 10.20
CA MET A 450 16.04 -6.20 9.26
C MET A 450 16.72 -7.55 9.51
N ASP A 451 18.02 -7.55 9.84
CA ASP A 451 18.75 -8.78 10.22
C ASP A 451 18.15 -9.41 11.46
N ARG A 452 17.89 -8.62 12.51
CA ARG A 452 17.21 -9.13 13.71
C ARG A 452 15.81 -9.62 13.41
N PHE A 453 15.06 -8.89 12.59
CA PHE A 453 13.69 -9.25 12.19
C PHE A 453 13.67 -10.62 11.49
N ILE A 454 14.48 -10.80 10.44
CA ILE A 454 14.59 -12.05 9.70
C ILE A 454 15.16 -13.17 10.59
N GLY A 455 16.18 -12.85 11.39
CA GLY A 455 16.77 -13.81 12.33
C GLY A 455 15.76 -14.36 13.34
N GLN A 456 14.82 -13.54 13.83
CA GLN A 456 13.72 -14.01 14.69
C GLN A 456 12.79 -14.98 13.94
N LEU A 457 12.44 -14.65 12.68
CA LEU A 457 11.56 -15.51 11.88
C LEU A 457 12.22 -16.85 11.51
N LYS A 458 13.51 -16.84 11.15
CA LYS A 458 14.28 -18.07 10.86
C LYS A 458 14.40 -18.98 12.09
N ARG A 459 14.74 -18.41 13.24
CA ARG A 459 14.79 -19.17 14.50
C ARG A 459 13.45 -19.79 14.87
N ALA A 460 12.34 -19.08 14.65
CA ALA A 460 11.01 -19.64 14.83
C ALA A 460 10.75 -20.86 13.93
N GLY A 461 11.27 -20.85 12.71
CA GLY A 461 11.22 -21.99 11.78
C GLY A 461 12.21 -23.13 12.10
N GLY A 462 12.96 -23.06 13.22
CA GLY A 462 13.93 -24.09 13.60
C GLY A 462 15.24 -24.07 12.81
N LYS A 463 15.53 -22.98 12.09
CA LYS A 463 16.79 -22.74 11.35
C LYS A 463 17.52 -21.56 12.00
N ALA A 464 18.39 -21.85 12.95
CA ALA A 464 19.29 -20.89 13.56
C ALA A 464 20.61 -20.86 12.80
#